data_abb0b6847119510d63875b3e36e8961a
#
_entry.id   abb0b6847119510d63875b3e36e8961a
#
_cell.length_a   1.000
_cell.length_b   1.000
_cell.length_c   1.000
_cell.angle_alpha   90.00
_cell.angle_beta   90.00
_cell.angle_gamma   90.00
#
_symmetry.space_group_name_H-M   'P 1'
#
loop_
_entity.id
_entity.type
_entity.pdbx_description
1 polymer ?
#
loop_
_entity_poly.entity_id
_entity_poly.type
_entity_poly.pdbx_seq_one_letter_code
_entity_poly.pdbx_strand_id
1 'polypeptide(L)'
;MYYKKLGFVYLIFASNFLLASIDDYFLKKVEPTSSNYGITGILQLPNARFMDEAMLRFTFSSSFPNEFTSITASPFPWFEATYRYVEVKNRKYGPSSFSGNQSWKDKGFDTKFRILKEGLYMPAIAIGFRDLAGTGAFSSEYLVATKALGNFDLTLGLGWGVLGSESSISTPLSSLHDSFKVRDASSEYGGS
;
A
#
# COMPACT_ATOMS: atom_id res chain seq x y z
N MET A 1 12.10 23.24 -24.65
CA MET A 1 12.92 22.39 -23.77
C MET A 1 12.16 21.31 -23.01
N TYR A 2 10.83 21.35 -22.99
CA TYR A 2 9.95 20.36 -22.31
C TYR A 2 9.78 19.04 -23.08
N TYR A 3 9.81 19.04 -24.40
CA TYR A 3 9.55 17.85 -25.21
C TYR A 3 10.64 16.76 -25.16
N LYS A 4 11.89 17.11 -24.83
CA LYS A 4 12.99 16.13 -24.68
C LYS A 4 12.86 15.27 -23.43
N LYS A 5 12.26 15.80 -22.35
CA LYS A 5 12.04 15.04 -21.11
C LYS A 5 10.89 14.06 -21.21
N LEU A 6 9.83 14.42 -21.98
CA LEU A 6 8.69 13.53 -22.20
C LEU A 6 9.06 12.32 -23.07
N GLY A 7 9.91 12.53 -24.10
CA GLY A 7 10.41 11.45 -24.95
C GLY A 7 11.26 10.43 -24.21
N PHE A 8 12.04 10.88 -23.21
CA PHE A 8 12.87 9.99 -22.40
C PHE A 8 12.02 9.11 -21.45
N VAL A 9 10.98 9.67 -20.87
CA VAL A 9 10.01 8.92 -20.03
C VAL A 9 9.26 7.89 -20.89
N TYR A 10 8.85 8.25 -22.10
CA TYR A 10 8.16 7.33 -23.02
C TYR A 10 9.06 6.17 -23.49
N LEU A 11 10.35 6.43 -23.73
CA LEU A 11 11.34 5.40 -24.07
C LEU A 11 11.57 4.41 -22.92
N ILE A 12 11.58 4.88 -21.67
CA ILE A 12 11.71 4.01 -20.48
C ILE A 12 10.46 3.13 -20.36
N PHE A 13 9.27 3.66 -20.57
CA PHE A 13 8.04 2.88 -20.53
C PHE A 13 7.92 1.89 -21.69
N ALA A 14 8.33 2.26 -22.89
CA ALA A 14 8.27 1.37 -24.07
C ALA A 14 9.29 0.22 -23.99
N SER A 15 10.48 0.44 -23.44
CA SER A 15 11.48 -0.59 -23.27
C SER A 15 11.07 -1.67 -22.27
N ASN A 16 10.29 -1.31 -21.25
CA ASN A 16 9.78 -2.27 -20.27
C ASN A 16 8.68 -3.19 -20.85
N PHE A 17 7.92 -2.74 -21.82
CA PHE A 17 6.90 -3.56 -22.49
C PHE A 17 7.50 -4.68 -23.35
N LEU A 18 8.67 -4.45 -23.96
CA LEU A 18 9.32 -5.43 -24.80
C LEU A 18 10.12 -6.48 -24.00
N LEU A 19 10.67 -6.11 -22.86
CA LEU A 19 11.41 -7.03 -21.98
C LEU A 19 10.50 -7.95 -21.18
N ALA A 20 9.27 -7.52 -20.89
CA ALA A 20 8.32 -8.25 -20.04
C ALA A 20 7.89 -9.62 -20.62
N SER A 21 7.91 -9.79 -21.94
CA SER A 21 7.41 -11.02 -22.59
C SER A 21 8.40 -12.20 -22.53
N ILE A 22 9.70 -11.93 -22.48
CA ILE A 22 10.75 -12.97 -22.38
C ILE A 22 10.94 -13.37 -20.92
N ASP A 23 10.91 -12.39 -20.02
CA ASP A 23 11.14 -12.61 -18.60
C ASP A 23 10.01 -13.42 -17.93
N ASP A 24 8.75 -13.29 -18.39
CA ASP A 24 7.62 -14.05 -17.87
C ASP A 24 7.78 -15.57 -18.01
N TYR A 25 8.57 -16.01 -18.99
CA TYR A 25 8.84 -17.43 -19.22
C TYR A 25 9.84 -18.01 -18.20
N PHE A 26 10.76 -17.19 -17.70
CA PHE A 26 11.84 -17.63 -16.80
C PHE A 26 11.61 -17.33 -15.34
N LEU A 27 10.65 -16.47 -15.02
CA LEU A 27 10.36 -16.10 -13.63
C LEU A 27 9.33 -17.04 -13.01
N LYS A 28 9.66 -17.58 -11.85
CA LYS A 28 8.72 -18.34 -11.04
C LYS A 28 7.57 -17.40 -10.62
N LYS A 29 6.34 -17.78 -10.96
CA LYS A 29 5.15 -17.06 -10.46
C LYS A 29 5.08 -17.20 -8.94
N VAL A 30 5.16 -16.06 -8.24
CA VAL A 30 4.95 -16.00 -6.79
C VAL A 30 3.48 -15.63 -6.54
N GLU A 31 2.76 -16.48 -5.84
CA GLU A 31 1.35 -16.21 -5.51
C GLU A 31 1.27 -15.03 -4.52
N PRO A 32 0.47 -14.02 -4.85
CA PRO A 32 0.36 -12.83 -4.02
C PRO A 32 -0.46 -13.11 -2.75
N THR A 33 0.11 -12.81 -1.59
CA THR A 33 -0.55 -12.91 -0.29
C THR A 33 -1.26 -11.60 0.06
N SER A 34 -2.25 -11.68 0.96
CA SER A 34 -2.87 -10.49 1.54
C SER A 34 -2.12 -10.02 2.78
N SER A 35 -1.96 -8.72 2.93
CA SER A 35 -1.63 -8.14 4.22
C SER A 35 -2.86 -8.10 5.14
N ASN A 36 -2.66 -7.82 6.43
CA ASN A 36 -3.76 -7.61 7.37
C ASN A 36 -4.68 -6.46 6.95
N TYR A 37 -4.16 -5.49 6.22
CA TYR A 37 -4.93 -4.36 5.69
C TYR A 37 -5.73 -4.70 4.41
N GLY A 38 -5.54 -5.91 3.85
CA GLY A 38 -6.23 -6.39 2.67
C GLY A 38 -5.48 -6.20 1.35
N ILE A 39 -4.67 -5.16 1.23
CA ILE A 39 -3.83 -4.96 0.04
C ILE A 39 -2.76 -6.05 -0.06
N THR A 40 -2.31 -6.37 -1.26
CA THR A 40 -1.27 -7.39 -1.45
C THR A 40 0.02 -7.01 -0.72
N GLY A 41 0.49 -7.93 0.14
CA GLY A 41 1.63 -7.75 1.02
C GLY A 41 1.85 -8.93 1.94
N ILE A 42 2.64 -8.73 3.02
CA ILE A 42 2.94 -9.75 4.02
C ILE A 42 2.69 -9.16 5.41
N LEU A 43 1.83 -9.80 6.20
CA LEU A 43 1.45 -9.31 7.53
C LEU A 43 0.97 -7.84 7.47
N GLN A 44 1.74 -6.91 8.00
CA GLN A 44 1.42 -5.48 8.00
C GLN A 44 2.19 -4.69 6.93
N LEU A 45 3.11 -5.33 6.22
CA LEU A 45 4.00 -4.68 5.26
C LEU A 45 3.51 -4.88 3.82
N PRO A 46 3.48 -3.83 3.00
CA PRO A 46 3.23 -3.95 1.58
C PRO A 46 4.44 -4.56 0.86
N ASN A 47 4.20 -5.18 -0.29
CA ASN A 47 5.21 -5.60 -1.24
C ASN A 47 4.85 -5.13 -2.66
N ALA A 48 5.71 -5.36 -3.65
CA ALA A 48 5.44 -4.99 -5.03
C ALA A 48 4.72 -6.08 -5.84
N ARG A 49 4.18 -7.12 -5.18
CA ARG A 49 3.32 -8.12 -5.79
C ARG A 49 1.90 -7.59 -5.97
N PHE A 50 1.19 -8.11 -6.97
CA PHE A 50 -0.18 -7.76 -7.30
C PHE A 50 -1.00 -9.01 -7.53
N MET A 51 -2.30 -8.94 -7.24
CA MET A 51 -3.24 -9.94 -7.71
C MET A 51 -3.30 -9.94 -9.23
N ASP A 52 -3.79 -11.04 -9.80
CA ASP A 52 -4.09 -11.08 -11.23
C ASP A 52 -5.19 -10.06 -11.58
N GLU A 53 -5.22 -9.63 -12.84
CA GLU A 53 -6.22 -8.69 -13.34
C GLU A 53 -7.64 -9.23 -13.16
N ALA A 54 -8.59 -8.34 -12.96
CA ALA A 54 -10.01 -8.62 -12.72
C ALA A 54 -10.31 -9.47 -11.46
N MET A 55 -9.35 -9.58 -10.54
CA MET A 55 -9.57 -10.30 -9.27
C MET A 55 -10.19 -9.39 -8.21
N LEU A 56 -11.07 -10.02 -7.42
CA LEU A 56 -11.64 -9.45 -6.21
C LEU A 56 -11.29 -10.36 -5.02
N ARG A 57 -10.78 -9.79 -3.95
CA ARG A 57 -10.42 -10.51 -2.73
C ARG A 57 -11.12 -9.90 -1.53
N PHE A 58 -11.79 -10.74 -0.75
CA PHE A 58 -12.28 -10.40 0.56
C PHE A 58 -11.29 -10.91 1.62
N THR A 59 -10.95 -10.07 2.58
CA THR A 59 -10.01 -10.42 3.65
C THR A 59 -10.58 -10.05 5.00
N PHE A 60 -10.51 -10.98 5.94
CA PHE A 60 -10.71 -10.74 7.36
C PHE A 60 -9.42 -11.07 8.10
N SER A 61 -8.96 -10.17 8.95
CA SER A 61 -7.75 -10.34 9.75
C SER A 61 -7.98 -9.81 11.16
N SER A 62 -7.53 -10.57 12.14
CA SER A 62 -7.58 -10.18 13.54
C SER A 62 -6.19 -10.23 14.15
N SER A 63 -5.73 -9.10 14.64
CA SER A 63 -4.45 -8.93 15.35
C SER A 63 -4.68 -7.91 16.46
N PHE A 64 -4.91 -8.41 17.68
CA PHE A 64 -5.26 -7.56 18.82
C PHE A 64 -4.32 -6.33 18.93
N PRO A 65 -4.87 -5.13 19.09
CA PRO A 65 -6.30 -4.81 19.35
C PRO A 65 -7.15 -4.62 18.09
N ASN A 66 -6.61 -4.81 16.89
CA ASN A 66 -7.26 -4.46 15.62
C ASN A 66 -7.93 -5.66 14.94
N GLU A 67 -9.12 -5.45 14.41
CA GLU A 67 -9.78 -6.33 13.46
C GLU A 67 -10.00 -5.60 12.15
N PHE A 68 -9.56 -6.21 11.06
CA PHE A 68 -9.65 -5.64 9.73
C PHE A 68 -10.59 -6.47 8.87
N THR A 69 -11.50 -5.81 8.20
CA THR A 69 -12.31 -6.38 7.11
C THR A 69 -12.05 -5.55 5.87
N SER A 70 -11.71 -6.18 4.77
CA SER A 70 -11.38 -5.46 3.55
C SER A 70 -11.85 -6.16 2.29
N ILE A 71 -12.09 -5.35 1.27
CA ILE A 71 -12.35 -5.79 -0.11
C ILE A 71 -11.29 -5.14 -0.98
N THR A 72 -10.50 -5.97 -1.67
CA THR A 72 -9.45 -5.52 -2.58
C THR A 72 -9.80 -5.93 -3.99
N ALA A 73 -9.76 -4.97 -4.91
CA ALA A 73 -9.94 -5.19 -6.34
C ALA A 73 -8.64 -4.89 -7.10
N SER A 74 -8.33 -5.70 -8.11
CA SER A 74 -7.27 -5.47 -9.08
C SER A 74 -7.89 -5.32 -10.48
N PRO A 75 -8.51 -4.17 -10.80
CA PRO A 75 -9.19 -3.99 -12.09
C PRO A 75 -8.23 -3.95 -13.27
N PHE A 76 -6.96 -3.65 -13.01
CA PHE A 76 -5.89 -3.60 -14.01
C PHE A 76 -4.62 -4.25 -13.44
N PRO A 77 -3.73 -4.79 -14.29
CA PRO A 77 -2.52 -5.47 -13.83
C PRO A 77 -1.50 -4.56 -13.12
N TRP A 78 -1.72 -3.26 -13.15
CA TRP A 78 -0.86 -2.24 -12.54
C TRP A 78 -1.51 -1.49 -11.37
N PHE A 79 -2.77 -1.84 -11.00
CA PHE A 79 -3.52 -1.11 -9.99
C PHE A 79 -4.30 -2.03 -9.05
N GLU A 80 -4.13 -1.84 -7.75
CA GLU A 80 -4.98 -2.40 -6.70
C GLU A 80 -5.62 -1.29 -5.89
N ALA A 81 -6.89 -1.45 -5.57
CA ALA A 81 -7.64 -0.61 -4.65
C ALA A 81 -8.29 -1.46 -3.56
N THR A 82 -8.20 -1.01 -2.32
CA THR A 82 -8.77 -1.69 -1.16
C THR A 82 -9.70 -0.75 -0.41
N TYR A 83 -10.93 -1.18 -0.18
CA TYR A 83 -11.78 -0.62 0.86
C TYR A 83 -11.54 -1.39 2.14
N ARG A 84 -11.25 -0.68 3.22
CA ARG A 84 -10.91 -1.25 4.52
C ARG A 84 -11.84 -0.71 5.60
N TYR A 85 -12.29 -1.61 6.46
CA TYR A 85 -12.98 -1.31 7.71
C TYR A 85 -12.17 -1.88 8.87
N VAL A 86 -11.92 -1.07 9.89
CA VAL A 86 -11.12 -1.44 11.07
C VAL A 86 -11.94 -1.25 12.32
N GLU A 87 -11.85 -2.20 13.23
CA GLU A 87 -12.35 -2.08 14.60
C GLU A 87 -11.18 -2.21 15.58
N VAL A 88 -11.05 -1.23 16.49
CA VAL A 88 -10.00 -1.20 17.51
C VAL A 88 -10.61 -1.53 18.88
N LYS A 89 -10.44 -2.78 19.31
CA LYS A 89 -11.15 -3.36 20.46
C LYS A 89 -10.81 -2.73 21.82
N ASN A 90 -9.59 -2.27 22.00
CA ASN A 90 -9.14 -1.68 23.26
C ASN A 90 -9.45 -0.20 23.41
N ARG A 91 -10.21 0.36 22.46
CA ARG A 91 -10.51 1.77 22.43
C ARG A 91 -12.02 1.99 22.29
N LYS A 92 -12.57 2.91 23.09
CA LYS A 92 -13.96 3.31 22.99
C LYS A 92 -14.17 4.34 21.87
N TYR A 93 -15.31 4.28 21.21
CA TYR A 93 -15.70 5.22 20.17
C TYR A 93 -15.89 6.64 20.71
N GLY A 94 -16.38 6.76 21.95
CA GLY A 94 -16.63 8.02 22.62
C GLY A 94 -16.97 7.82 24.11
N PRO A 95 -17.42 8.88 24.80
CA PRO A 95 -17.89 8.79 26.17
C PRO A 95 -19.02 7.77 26.32
N SER A 96 -19.03 7.04 27.43
CA SER A 96 -20.02 5.97 27.68
C SER A 96 -21.47 6.45 27.65
N SER A 97 -21.70 7.74 27.96
CA SER A 97 -23.01 8.38 27.88
C SER A 97 -23.53 8.55 26.43
N PHE A 98 -22.63 8.60 25.45
CA PHE A 98 -22.94 8.78 24.04
C PHE A 98 -22.87 7.47 23.25
N SER A 99 -21.80 6.71 23.41
CA SER A 99 -21.49 5.52 22.59
C SER A 99 -21.60 4.19 23.35
N GLY A 100 -21.91 4.22 24.65
CA GLY A 100 -21.93 3.02 25.48
C GLY A 100 -20.57 2.32 25.49
N ASN A 101 -20.56 1.04 25.16
CA ASN A 101 -19.35 0.22 25.11
C ASN A 101 -18.83 -0.03 23.67
N GLN A 102 -19.27 0.76 22.69
CA GLN A 102 -18.80 0.59 21.32
C GLN A 102 -17.30 0.84 21.21
N SER A 103 -16.60 -0.07 20.51
CA SER A 103 -15.20 0.09 20.13
C SER A 103 -15.07 1.14 19.03
N TRP A 104 -13.88 1.70 18.92
CA TRP A 104 -13.55 2.65 17.86
C TRP A 104 -13.49 1.95 16.51
N LYS A 105 -14.01 2.60 15.48
CA LYS A 105 -14.15 2.07 14.12
C LYS A 105 -13.64 3.08 13.11
N ASP A 106 -12.93 2.59 12.12
CA ASP A 106 -12.38 3.39 11.03
C ASP A 106 -12.68 2.78 9.67
N LYS A 107 -12.72 3.64 8.66
CA LYS A 107 -12.90 3.27 7.25
C LYS A 107 -11.87 4.03 6.44
N GLY A 108 -11.23 3.33 5.51
CA GLY A 108 -10.25 3.93 4.63
C GLY A 108 -10.20 3.27 3.26
N PHE A 109 -9.63 4.01 2.32
CA PHE A 109 -9.30 3.50 0.99
C PHE A 109 -7.80 3.49 0.83
N ASP A 110 -7.28 2.34 0.42
CA ASP A 110 -5.87 2.14 0.11
C ASP A 110 -5.72 1.91 -1.39
N THR A 111 -4.64 2.41 -1.96
CA THR A 111 -4.33 2.21 -3.39
C THR A 111 -2.88 1.81 -3.56
N LYS A 112 -2.60 1.02 -4.60
CA LYS A 112 -1.26 0.62 -4.98
C LYS A 112 -1.11 0.60 -6.49
N PHE A 113 0.00 1.15 -6.98
CA PHE A 113 0.33 1.28 -8.39
C PHE A 113 1.64 0.58 -8.69
N ARG A 114 1.66 -0.25 -9.72
CA ARG A 114 2.89 -0.86 -10.24
C ARG A 114 3.62 0.14 -11.11
N ILE A 115 4.85 0.43 -10.73
CA ILE A 115 5.75 1.30 -11.50
C ILE A 115 6.59 0.47 -12.47
N LEU A 116 7.07 -0.71 -11.99
CA LEU A 116 7.88 -1.61 -12.77
C LEU A 116 7.46 -3.06 -12.50
N LYS A 117 7.33 -3.85 -13.56
CA LYS A 117 7.15 -5.30 -13.46
C LYS A 117 8.50 -5.97 -13.18
N GLU A 118 8.50 -7.05 -12.44
CA GLU A 118 9.71 -7.84 -12.22
C GLU A 118 10.23 -8.41 -13.54
N GLY A 119 11.51 -8.26 -13.79
CA GLY A 119 12.25 -8.86 -14.87
C GLY A 119 13.36 -9.77 -14.34
N LEU A 120 14.14 -10.34 -15.23
CA LEU A 120 15.24 -11.26 -14.86
C LEU A 120 16.21 -10.61 -13.86
N TYR A 121 16.58 -9.36 -14.09
CA TYR A 121 17.54 -8.61 -13.26
C TYR A 121 16.88 -7.53 -12.41
N MET A 122 15.74 -6.98 -12.87
CA MET A 122 15.08 -5.85 -12.23
C MET A 122 14.00 -6.33 -11.23
N PRO A 123 13.88 -5.71 -10.04
CA PRO A 123 12.79 -6.00 -9.14
C PRO A 123 11.47 -5.43 -9.67
N ALA A 124 10.36 -5.98 -9.22
CA ALA A 124 9.09 -5.28 -9.29
C ALA A 124 9.15 -4.04 -8.40
N ILE A 125 8.58 -2.92 -8.84
CA ILE A 125 8.50 -1.67 -8.05
C ILE A 125 7.06 -1.22 -7.99
N ALA A 126 6.60 -0.85 -6.80
CA ALA A 126 5.28 -0.32 -6.56
C ALA A 126 5.31 0.87 -5.61
N ILE A 127 4.40 1.81 -5.82
CA ILE A 127 4.08 2.89 -4.89
C ILE A 127 2.65 2.69 -4.39
N GLY A 128 2.41 3.02 -3.14
CA GLY A 128 1.07 2.94 -2.60
C GLY A 128 0.78 3.98 -1.54
N PHE A 129 -0.51 4.16 -1.34
CA PHE A 129 -1.08 5.13 -0.40
C PHE A 129 -2.11 4.40 0.44
N ARG A 130 -2.02 4.53 1.75
CA ARG A 130 -3.01 4.05 2.69
C ARG A 130 -3.85 5.20 3.20
N ASP A 131 -5.12 4.92 3.41
CA ASP A 131 -6.06 5.85 4.03
C ASP A 131 -6.20 7.17 3.27
N LEU A 132 -6.28 7.08 1.93
CA LEU A 132 -6.44 8.25 1.04
C LEU A 132 -7.73 9.02 1.28
N ALA A 133 -8.80 8.33 1.65
CA ALA A 133 -10.11 8.89 1.95
C ALA A 133 -10.67 8.20 3.20
N GLY A 134 -10.22 8.62 4.35
CA GLY A 134 -10.58 8.10 5.66
C GLY A 134 -10.31 9.13 6.74
N THR A 135 -10.11 8.68 7.96
CA THR A 135 -9.80 9.54 9.11
C THR A 135 -8.35 10.00 9.15
N GLY A 136 -7.46 9.39 8.34
CA GLY A 136 -6.03 9.62 8.39
C GLY A 136 -5.29 8.79 9.47
N ALA A 137 -6.03 8.07 10.31
CA ALA A 137 -5.44 7.31 11.43
C ALA A 137 -4.44 6.23 10.99
N PHE A 138 -4.60 5.68 9.79
CA PHE A 138 -3.71 4.71 9.18
C PHE A 138 -2.95 5.25 7.97
N SER A 139 -2.94 6.58 7.81
CA SER A 139 -2.35 7.24 6.66
C SER A 139 -0.87 6.92 6.52
N SER A 140 -0.49 6.47 5.35
CA SER A 140 0.90 6.21 4.98
C SER A 140 1.10 6.17 3.48
N GLU A 141 2.30 6.54 3.05
CA GLU A 141 2.80 6.33 1.70
C GLU A 141 3.97 5.36 1.76
N TYR A 142 4.16 4.63 0.68
CA TYR A 142 5.29 3.72 0.58
C TYR A 142 5.77 3.55 -0.85
N LEU A 143 7.05 3.26 -0.97
CA LEU A 143 7.70 2.79 -2.18
C LEU A 143 8.36 1.46 -1.85
N VAL A 144 8.04 0.41 -2.60
CA VAL A 144 8.54 -0.95 -2.37
C VAL A 144 9.11 -1.56 -3.64
N ALA A 145 10.18 -2.32 -3.47
CA ALA A 145 10.78 -3.13 -4.50
C ALA A 145 10.80 -4.59 -4.04
N THR A 146 10.32 -5.51 -4.88
CA THR A 146 10.26 -6.94 -4.58
C THR A 146 10.95 -7.75 -5.67
N LYS A 147 11.79 -8.68 -5.27
CA LYS A 147 12.53 -9.56 -6.18
C LYS A 147 12.49 -11.01 -5.70
N ALA A 148 12.10 -11.90 -6.61
CA ALA A 148 12.24 -13.34 -6.40
C ALA A 148 13.70 -13.76 -6.61
N LEU A 149 14.27 -14.44 -5.61
CA LEU A 149 15.61 -14.99 -5.61
C LEU A 149 15.54 -16.48 -5.27
N GLY A 150 15.37 -17.31 -6.28
CA GLY A 150 15.15 -18.75 -6.09
C GLY A 150 13.83 -19.02 -5.33
N ASN A 151 13.95 -19.52 -4.10
CA ASN A 151 12.80 -19.80 -3.23
C ASN A 151 12.45 -18.63 -2.29
N PHE A 152 13.21 -17.55 -2.32
CA PHE A 152 12.98 -16.37 -1.48
C PHE A 152 12.32 -15.27 -2.29
N ASP A 153 11.40 -14.55 -1.66
CA ASP A 153 10.80 -13.34 -2.21
C ASP A 153 11.17 -12.15 -1.30
N LEU A 154 12.23 -11.43 -1.73
CA LEU A 154 12.80 -10.34 -0.94
C LEU A 154 12.10 -9.04 -1.27
N THR A 155 11.63 -8.33 -0.25
CA THR A 155 11.06 -6.99 -0.37
C THR A 155 11.87 -5.99 0.43
N LEU A 156 12.22 -4.88 -0.21
CA LEU A 156 12.79 -3.69 0.41
C LEU A 156 11.84 -2.52 0.16
N GLY A 157 11.74 -1.61 1.12
CA GLY A 157 10.84 -0.47 0.96
C GLY A 157 11.19 0.73 1.83
N LEU A 158 10.65 1.86 1.41
CA LEU A 158 10.59 3.09 2.17
C LEU A 158 9.12 3.37 2.49
N GLY A 159 8.85 3.75 3.73
CA GLY A 159 7.50 4.07 4.17
C GLY A 159 7.48 5.33 5.04
N TRP A 160 6.39 6.05 4.94
CA TRP A 160 6.12 7.27 5.70
C TRP A 160 4.75 7.16 6.38
N GLY A 161 4.49 8.01 7.34
CA GLY A 161 3.26 7.93 8.16
C GLY A 161 3.31 6.75 9.12
N VAL A 162 2.24 6.00 9.24
CA VAL A 162 2.15 4.85 10.16
C VAL A 162 3.17 3.74 9.82
N LEU A 163 3.65 3.68 8.58
CA LEU A 163 4.72 2.76 8.17
C LEU A 163 6.12 3.25 8.50
N GLY A 164 6.30 4.54 8.77
CA GLY A 164 7.59 5.13 9.13
C GLY A 164 7.75 5.26 10.64
N SER A 165 9.00 5.25 11.10
CA SER A 165 9.34 5.70 12.44
C SER A 165 9.52 7.22 12.46
N GLU A 166 9.35 7.84 13.63
CA GLU A 166 9.67 9.26 13.79
C GLU A 166 11.09 9.54 13.27
N SER A 167 11.21 10.48 12.35
CA SER A 167 12.42 11.32 12.16
C SER A 167 13.42 11.02 11.08
N SER A 168 13.31 10.08 10.17
CA SER A 168 14.52 9.86 9.38
C SER A 168 14.57 10.48 7.99
N ILE A 169 13.48 10.50 7.25
CA ILE A 169 13.46 11.05 5.88
C ILE A 169 12.11 11.73 5.64
N SER A 170 12.13 13.01 5.27
CA SER A 170 10.89 13.71 4.88
C SER A 170 10.28 13.03 3.65
N THR A 171 8.95 12.88 3.64
CA THR A 171 8.27 12.33 2.48
C THR A 171 8.54 13.20 1.24
N PRO A 172 8.87 12.60 0.09
CA PRO A 172 9.01 13.36 -1.16
C PRO A 172 7.76 14.16 -1.54
N LEU A 173 6.59 13.71 -1.05
CA LEU A 173 5.30 14.37 -1.30
C LEU A 173 5.11 15.63 -0.46
N SER A 174 5.98 15.89 0.52
CA SER A 174 5.95 17.12 1.33
C SER A 174 6.09 18.41 0.52
N SER A 175 6.64 18.30 -0.69
CA SER A 175 6.71 19.40 -1.66
C SER A 175 5.43 19.65 -2.42
N LEU A 176 4.49 18.70 -2.41
CA LEU A 176 3.22 18.78 -3.14
C LEU A 176 2.09 19.37 -2.30
N HIS A 177 2.01 19.00 -1.02
CA HIS A 177 0.98 19.51 -0.12
C HIS A 177 1.42 19.42 1.34
N ASP A 178 0.96 20.40 2.17
CA ASP A 178 1.35 20.48 3.58
C ASP A 178 0.79 19.32 4.44
N SER A 179 -0.30 18.69 4.06
CA SER A 179 -0.82 17.51 4.76
C SER A 179 0.16 16.32 4.76
N PHE A 180 1.14 16.31 3.86
CA PHE A 180 2.21 15.32 3.88
C PHE A 180 3.38 15.70 4.81
N LYS A 181 3.43 16.96 5.27
CA LYS A 181 4.47 17.43 6.21
C LYS A 181 4.07 17.19 7.66
N VAL A 182 2.84 17.54 7.99
CA VAL A 182 2.30 17.47 9.34
C VAL A 182 1.22 16.39 9.34
N ARG A 183 1.59 15.24 9.85
CA ARG A 183 0.58 14.24 10.20
C ARG A 183 0.20 14.51 11.62
N ASP A 184 -1.08 14.71 11.82
CA ASP A 184 -1.60 14.97 13.14
C ASP A 184 -1.47 13.68 13.97
N ALA A 185 -0.29 13.52 14.59
CA ALA A 185 -0.06 12.46 15.57
C ALA A 185 -0.95 12.63 16.82
N SER A 186 -1.57 13.83 16.97
CA SER A 186 -2.58 14.11 18.00
C SER A 186 -3.95 13.56 17.61
N SER A 187 -4.18 13.20 16.37
CA SER A 187 -5.15 12.21 16.04
C SER A 187 -4.68 10.84 16.54
N GLU A 188 -4.09 10.83 17.75
CA GLU A 188 -3.97 9.65 18.55
C GLU A 188 -5.31 8.95 18.42
N TYR A 189 -5.50 8.30 17.29
CA TYR A 189 -6.68 7.56 16.97
C TYR A 189 -7.97 8.28 17.39
N GLY A 190 -8.38 9.33 16.64
CA GLY A 190 -9.65 10.01 16.77
C GLY A 190 -9.90 10.67 18.10
N GLY A 191 -9.81 11.94 18.08
CA GLY A 191 -10.41 12.94 18.93
C GLY A 191 -10.48 12.68 20.43
N SER A 192 -9.94 13.59 21.13
CA SER A 192 -10.40 13.90 22.48
C SER A 192 -11.91 13.88 22.61
#